data_51830a2f8c883c837d730a842e704012
#
_entry.id   51830a2f8c883c837d730a842e704012
#
_cell.length_a   1.000
_cell.length_b   1.000
_cell.length_c   1.000
_cell.angle_alpha   90.00
_cell.angle_beta   90.00
_cell.angle_gamma   90.00
#
_symmetry.space_group_name_H-M   'P 1'
#
loop_
_entity.id
_entity.type
_entity.pdbx_description
1 polymer ?
#
loop_
_entity_poly.entity_id
_entity_poly.type
_entity_poly.pdbx_seq_one_letter_code
_entity_poly.pdbx_strand_id
1 'polypeptide(L)'
;MSDTIQSVKDLPEVSFIDNDTLEAMKTRMVANFESEWKRITGQEITLSPSDPNRIMLYAIALELYQDEQYIDRAGKQDLIKYSYGEFLDNLGAGRGVTRKQPSPAETTLRFTLSEKRPAAVGIPEGTKVTDGNLNYFATVGYEEIPAGETYVDVRALCTENGVDGNELLPGQVNVLVDLIPYVESVNNTTKTSGGADLESDESLAERIFLAPSGYSVAGPDDAYKYWTKTYSQTIGDVKVTSPNPVEVEIRFIMTDGELPTKTVIDGVAAYLQDENIRPLTDKVTVLAPETVKFNIAFTYYVNLSDQSKAGTIQAEVAQAVADYIEWQTRTIGRDINPSELMKRIVAAGAKRAEITSPVFTTVPDTSVARIGTQTVTYGGVEND
;
A
#
# COMPACT_ATOMS: atom_id res chain seq x y z
N MET A 1 -29.70 3.31 -8.90
CA MET A 1 -28.60 2.42 -9.28
C MET A 1 -28.11 1.79 -7.99
N SER A 2 -28.02 0.49 -7.92
CA SER A 2 -27.45 -0.16 -6.74
C SER A 2 -25.95 0.19 -6.74
N ASP A 3 -25.46 0.86 -5.73
CA ASP A 3 -24.03 1.09 -5.54
C ASP A 3 -23.35 -0.28 -5.48
N THR A 4 -22.59 -0.60 -6.51
CA THR A 4 -21.89 -1.89 -6.58
C THR A 4 -20.71 -1.79 -5.61
N ILE A 5 -20.67 -2.67 -4.60
CA ILE A 5 -19.55 -2.79 -3.68
C ILE A 5 -18.33 -3.27 -4.47
N GLN A 6 -17.32 -2.42 -4.62
CA GLN A 6 -16.13 -2.71 -5.43
C GLN A 6 -14.88 -3.04 -4.59
N SER A 7 -14.89 -2.67 -3.31
CA SER A 7 -13.78 -2.92 -2.41
C SER A 7 -14.25 -3.18 -0.98
N VAL A 8 -13.34 -3.64 -0.12
CA VAL A 8 -13.60 -3.82 1.32
C VAL A 8 -14.03 -2.51 1.97
N LYS A 9 -13.55 -1.36 1.49
CA LYS A 9 -13.87 -0.03 2.05
C LYS A 9 -15.32 0.37 1.83
N ASP A 10 -15.96 -0.14 0.78
CA ASP A 10 -17.35 0.17 0.42
C ASP A 10 -18.37 -0.63 1.25
N LEU A 11 -17.91 -1.61 2.02
CA LEU A 11 -18.78 -2.38 2.90
C LEU A 11 -19.41 -1.46 3.97
N PRO A 12 -20.69 -1.70 4.35
CA PRO A 12 -21.37 -0.87 5.34
C PRO A 12 -20.69 -0.90 6.70
N GLU A 13 -20.85 0.19 7.46
CA GLU A 13 -20.44 0.24 8.86
C GLU A 13 -21.37 -0.61 9.72
N VAL A 14 -20.80 -1.33 10.69
CA VAL A 14 -21.51 -2.21 11.61
C VAL A 14 -21.08 -1.88 13.03
N SER A 15 -22.04 -1.85 13.94
CA SER A 15 -21.84 -1.76 15.38
C SER A 15 -22.61 -2.89 16.05
N PHE A 16 -21.96 -3.61 16.97
CA PHE A 16 -22.58 -4.66 17.78
C PHE A 16 -23.12 -4.11 19.14
N ILE A 17 -22.93 -2.81 19.37
CA ILE A 17 -23.33 -2.09 20.58
C ILE A 17 -24.19 -0.87 20.26
N ASP A 18 -24.85 -0.83 19.08
CA ASP A 18 -25.74 0.24 18.62
C ASP A 18 -25.12 1.65 18.72
N ASN A 19 -23.78 1.75 18.60
CA ASN A 19 -23.00 2.99 18.77
C ASN A 19 -23.19 3.65 20.13
N ASP A 20 -23.46 2.89 21.22
CA ASP A 20 -23.56 3.42 22.55
C ASP A 20 -22.30 4.16 23.01
N THR A 21 -22.44 5.17 23.81
CA THR A 21 -21.32 5.98 24.31
C THR A 21 -21.25 5.90 25.85
N LEU A 22 -20.03 6.11 26.38
CA LEU A 22 -19.83 6.14 27.82
C LEU A 22 -20.74 7.14 28.52
N GLU A 23 -20.98 8.30 27.92
CA GLU A 23 -21.87 9.32 28.52
C GLU A 23 -23.35 8.91 28.47
N ALA A 24 -23.78 8.23 27.40
CA ALA A 24 -25.13 7.66 27.34
C ALA A 24 -25.31 6.55 28.39
N MET A 25 -24.31 5.67 28.54
CA MET A 25 -24.32 4.63 29.58
C MET A 25 -24.36 5.22 30.98
N LYS A 26 -23.52 6.21 31.31
CA LYS A 26 -23.57 6.93 32.62
C LYS A 26 -24.93 7.51 32.89
N THR A 27 -25.52 8.18 31.90
CA THR A 27 -26.86 8.79 32.03
C THR A 27 -27.92 7.74 32.28
N ARG A 28 -27.89 6.63 31.53
CA ARG A 28 -28.80 5.49 31.66
C ARG A 28 -28.69 4.84 33.05
N MET A 29 -27.48 4.65 33.55
CA MET A 29 -27.26 4.03 34.88
C MET A 29 -27.76 4.89 36.01
N VAL A 30 -27.55 6.20 35.96
CA VAL A 30 -28.08 7.14 36.95
C VAL A 30 -29.61 7.12 36.93
N ALA A 31 -30.23 7.24 35.74
CA ALA A 31 -31.68 7.21 35.61
C ALA A 31 -32.29 5.88 36.11
N ASN A 32 -31.67 4.77 35.83
CA ASN A 32 -32.09 3.46 36.32
C ASN A 32 -32.02 3.38 37.85
N PHE A 33 -30.94 3.87 38.44
CA PHE A 33 -30.80 3.91 39.92
C PHE A 33 -31.88 4.76 40.55
N GLU A 34 -32.11 5.97 40.06
CA GLU A 34 -33.12 6.88 40.57
C GLU A 34 -34.54 6.29 40.45
N SER A 35 -34.82 5.62 39.33
CA SER A 35 -36.09 4.90 39.12
C SER A 35 -36.27 3.72 40.07
N GLU A 36 -35.25 2.88 40.27
CA GLU A 36 -35.30 1.74 41.17
C GLU A 36 -35.38 2.19 42.64
N TRP A 37 -34.68 3.25 43.02
CA TRP A 37 -34.78 3.87 44.33
C TRP A 37 -36.23 4.28 44.65
N LYS A 38 -36.87 5.00 43.71
CA LYS A 38 -38.28 5.40 43.82
C LYS A 38 -39.19 4.17 43.95
N ARG A 39 -38.97 3.14 43.14
CA ARG A 39 -39.75 1.88 43.16
C ARG A 39 -39.67 1.17 44.51
N ILE A 40 -38.46 1.11 45.15
CA ILE A 40 -38.23 0.36 46.38
C ILE A 40 -38.65 1.18 47.62
N THR A 41 -38.32 2.48 47.67
CA THR A 41 -38.50 3.31 48.85
C THR A 41 -39.76 4.16 48.84
N GLY A 42 -40.39 4.35 47.69
CA GLY A 42 -41.50 5.29 47.48
C GLY A 42 -41.06 6.76 47.45
N GLN A 43 -39.76 7.06 47.55
CA GLN A 43 -39.22 8.41 47.61
C GLN A 43 -38.43 8.72 46.30
N GLU A 44 -38.55 9.97 45.85
CA GLU A 44 -37.70 10.44 44.74
C GLU A 44 -36.32 10.83 45.26
N ILE A 45 -35.29 10.49 44.47
CA ILE A 45 -33.90 10.89 44.68
C ILE A 45 -33.35 11.48 43.39
N THR A 46 -32.48 12.48 43.50
CA THR A 46 -31.67 12.98 42.37
C THR A 46 -30.21 13.01 42.81
N LEU A 47 -29.38 12.23 42.12
CA LEU A 47 -27.97 12.14 42.46
C LEU A 47 -27.19 13.36 41.96
N SER A 48 -26.64 14.15 42.88
CA SER A 48 -25.77 15.27 42.55
C SER A 48 -24.45 14.80 41.94
N PRO A 49 -23.70 15.66 41.22
CA PRO A 49 -22.41 15.27 40.62
C PRO A 49 -21.37 14.71 41.61
N SER A 50 -21.43 15.12 42.87
CA SER A 50 -20.50 14.66 43.91
C SER A 50 -21.09 13.57 44.82
N ASP A 51 -22.27 13.04 44.51
CA ASP A 51 -22.88 11.95 45.26
C ASP A 51 -22.03 10.66 45.14
N PRO A 52 -21.67 10.01 46.28
CA PRO A 52 -20.88 8.77 46.23
C PRO A 52 -21.48 7.66 45.37
N ASN A 53 -22.83 7.53 45.35
CA ASN A 53 -23.51 6.55 44.53
C ASN A 53 -23.33 6.87 43.04
N ARG A 54 -23.41 8.16 42.64
CA ARG A 54 -23.17 8.59 41.28
C ARG A 54 -21.73 8.31 40.83
N ILE A 55 -20.76 8.58 41.70
CA ILE A 55 -19.34 8.29 41.42
C ILE A 55 -19.14 6.79 41.23
N MET A 56 -19.74 5.96 42.11
CA MET A 56 -19.67 4.50 42.00
C MET A 56 -20.31 3.99 40.68
N LEU A 57 -21.49 4.52 40.33
CA LEU A 57 -22.15 4.19 39.06
C LEU A 57 -21.28 4.55 37.85
N TYR A 58 -20.57 5.68 37.90
CA TYR A 58 -19.68 6.10 36.82
C TYR A 58 -18.44 5.19 36.70
N ALA A 59 -17.88 4.72 37.82
CA ALA A 59 -16.80 3.74 37.83
C ALA A 59 -17.27 2.42 37.22
N ILE A 60 -18.44 1.93 37.60
CA ILE A 60 -19.03 0.72 37.03
C ILE A 60 -19.33 0.91 35.52
N ALA A 61 -19.90 2.09 35.15
CA ALA A 61 -20.18 2.40 33.74
C ALA A 61 -18.90 2.31 32.86
N LEU A 62 -17.76 2.74 33.40
CA LEU A 62 -16.50 2.69 32.70
C LEU A 62 -16.09 1.23 32.35
N GLU A 63 -16.18 0.33 33.35
CA GLU A 63 -15.85 -1.11 33.14
C GLU A 63 -16.84 -1.77 32.18
N LEU A 64 -18.14 -1.53 32.35
CA LEU A 64 -19.18 -2.07 31.45
C LEU A 64 -19.02 -1.56 30.03
N TYR A 65 -18.70 -0.27 29.87
CA TYR A 65 -18.44 0.29 28.53
C TYR A 65 -17.21 -0.33 27.87
N GLN A 66 -16.18 -0.61 28.66
CA GLN A 66 -14.99 -1.33 28.17
C GLN A 66 -15.35 -2.76 27.73
N ASP A 67 -16.19 -3.46 28.47
CA ASP A 67 -16.68 -4.78 28.08
C ASP A 67 -17.50 -4.72 26.79
N GLU A 68 -18.37 -3.72 26.63
CA GLU A 68 -19.09 -3.49 25.35
C GLU A 68 -18.13 -3.23 24.19
N GLN A 69 -17.05 -2.46 24.39
CA GLN A 69 -16.03 -2.26 23.36
C GLN A 69 -15.31 -3.57 22.98
N TYR A 70 -15.06 -4.45 23.94
CA TYR A 70 -14.51 -5.78 23.65
C TYR A 70 -15.49 -6.64 22.85
N ILE A 71 -16.78 -6.59 23.17
CA ILE A 71 -17.84 -7.32 22.44
C ILE A 71 -17.91 -6.80 21.00
N ASP A 72 -17.96 -5.47 20.79
CA ASP A 72 -17.97 -4.87 19.45
C ASP A 72 -16.73 -5.27 18.65
N ARG A 73 -15.55 -5.19 19.26
CA ARG A 73 -14.29 -5.62 18.64
C ARG A 73 -14.32 -7.10 18.27
N ALA A 74 -14.78 -7.97 19.20
CA ALA A 74 -14.83 -9.40 18.95
C ALA A 74 -15.78 -9.75 17.81
N GLY A 75 -16.99 -9.15 17.79
CA GLY A 75 -17.94 -9.34 16.69
C GLY A 75 -17.42 -8.84 15.35
N LYS A 76 -16.70 -7.74 15.36
CA LYS A 76 -16.09 -7.16 14.16
C LYS A 76 -14.97 -8.01 13.55
N GLN A 77 -14.30 -8.89 14.35
CA GLN A 77 -13.26 -9.77 13.81
C GLN A 77 -13.79 -10.80 12.81
N ASP A 78 -15.08 -11.11 12.82
CA ASP A 78 -15.69 -12.01 11.82
C ASP A 78 -16.03 -11.28 10.50
N LEU A 79 -15.86 -9.96 10.46
CA LEU A 79 -16.15 -9.11 9.31
C LEU A 79 -14.86 -8.64 8.65
N ILE A 80 -14.68 -8.96 7.38
CA ILE A 80 -13.47 -8.66 6.61
C ILE A 80 -13.04 -7.18 6.65
N LYS A 81 -14.01 -6.26 6.78
CA LYS A 81 -13.76 -4.81 6.87
C LYS A 81 -12.99 -4.40 8.13
N TYR A 82 -13.14 -5.14 9.22
CA TYR A 82 -12.62 -4.77 10.54
C TYR A 82 -11.60 -5.77 11.09
N SER A 83 -11.50 -6.95 10.46
CA SER A 83 -10.61 -8.01 10.88
C SER A 83 -9.14 -7.65 10.61
N TYR A 84 -8.25 -8.08 11.48
CA TYR A 84 -6.82 -7.80 11.38
C TYR A 84 -5.98 -8.96 11.97
N GLY A 85 -4.69 -9.02 11.60
CA GLY A 85 -3.74 -10.00 12.12
C GLY A 85 -4.22 -11.43 11.91
N GLU A 86 -4.06 -12.26 12.93
CA GLU A 86 -4.40 -13.69 12.90
C GLU A 86 -5.90 -13.96 12.66
N PHE A 87 -6.80 -13.06 13.05
CA PHE A 87 -8.23 -13.19 12.75
C PHE A 87 -8.48 -13.10 11.25
N LEU A 88 -7.85 -12.11 10.61
CA LEU A 88 -7.94 -11.95 9.16
C LEU A 88 -7.30 -13.12 8.42
N ASP A 89 -6.18 -13.66 8.92
CA ASP A 89 -5.53 -14.84 8.37
C ASP A 89 -6.45 -16.07 8.41
N ASN A 90 -7.22 -16.24 9.50
CA ASN A 90 -8.22 -17.30 9.60
C ASN A 90 -9.40 -17.12 8.61
N LEU A 91 -9.88 -15.88 8.44
CA LEU A 91 -10.90 -15.59 7.42
C LEU A 91 -10.39 -15.90 6.01
N GLY A 92 -9.13 -15.60 5.74
CA GLY A 92 -8.44 -15.90 4.50
C GLY A 92 -8.32 -17.40 4.25
N ALA A 93 -7.88 -18.16 5.26
CA ALA A 93 -7.74 -19.60 5.17
C ALA A 93 -9.05 -20.31 4.79
N GLY A 94 -10.19 -19.86 5.33
CA GLY A 94 -11.52 -20.36 4.97
C GLY A 94 -11.90 -20.12 3.49
N ARG A 95 -11.20 -19.23 2.79
CA ARG A 95 -11.38 -18.91 1.37
C ARG A 95 -10.20 -19.34 0.49
N GLY A 96 -9.27 -20.12 1.05
CA GLY A 96 -8.06 -20.57 0.34
C GLY A 96 -7.04 -19.45 0.09
N VAL A 97 -7.11 -18.35 0.83
CA VAL A 97 -6.18 -17.21 0.73
C VAL A 97 -5.27 -17.20 1.95
N THR A 98 -3.96 -17.23 1.73
CA THR A 98 -2.94 -17.12 2.78
C THR A 98 -2.17 -15.80 2.63
N ARG A 99 -1.74 -15.22 3.76
CA ARG A 99 -0.90 -14.02 3.77
C ARG A 99 0.43 -14.28 3.06
N LYS A 100 0.79 -13.39 2.15
CA LYS A 100 2.08 -13.47 1.47
C LYS A 100 3.21 -13.15 2.43
N GLN A 101 4.22 -14.00 2.40
CA GLN A 101 5.40 -13.84 3.23
C GLN A 101 6.36 -12.80 2.65
N PRO A 102 7.23 -12.20 3.47
CA PRO A 102 8.24 -11.27 2.98
C PRO A 102 9.15 -11.92 1.95
N SER A 103 9.56 -11.16 0.95
CA SER A 103 10.50 -11.60 -0.09
C SER A 103 11.74 -10.71 -0.13
N PRO A 104 12.91 -11.26 -0.51
CA PRO A 104 14.13 -10.47 -0.66
C PRO A 104 14.13 -9.69 -1.98
N ALA A 105 14.85 -8.56 -2.00
CA ALA A 105 15.17 -7.86 -3.23
C ALA A 105 16.15 -8.66 -4.08
N GLU A 106 16.03 -8.53 -5.39
CA GLU A 106 16.89 -9.27 -6.35
C GLU A 106 17.61 -8.30 -7.29
N THR A 107 18.77 -8.70 -7.75
CA THR A 107 19.54 -8.00 -8.77
C THR A 107 20.47 -8.97 -9.52
N THR A 108 21.08 -8.48 -10.60
CA THR A 108 22.16 -9.18 -11.31
C THR A 108 23.48 -8.53 -10.97
N LEU A 109 24.41 -9.31 -10.43
CA LEU A 109 25.78 -8.87 -10.11
C LEU A 109 26.71 -9.27 -11.23
N ARG A 110 27.52 -8.33 -11.72
CA ARG A 110 28.61 -8.57 -12.65
C ARG A 110 29.92 -8.65 -11.89
N PHE A 111 30.59 -9.80 -11.94
CA PHE A 111 31.93 -10.03 -11.44
C PHE A 111 32.92 -9.87 -12.58
N THR A 112 33.93 -9.03 -12.39
CA THR A 112 34.91 -8.68 -13.45
C THR A 112 36.31 -9.02 -12.99
N LEU A 113 37.09 -9.64 -13.85
CA LEU A 113 38.50 -9.95 -13.66
C LEU A 113 39.37 -8.78 -14.14
N SER A 114 40.54 -8.62 -13.53
CA SER A 114 41.56 -7.63 -13.97
C SER A 114 42.11 -7.92 -15.35
N GLU A 115 42.20 -9.21 -15.76
CA GLU A 115 42.69 -9.66 -17.04
C GLU A 115 42.08 -11.01 -17.44
N LYS A 116 42.11 -11.34 -18.74
CA LYS A 116 41.66 -12.64 -19.24
C LYS A 116 42.52 -13.77 -18.70
N ARG A 117 41.87 -14.85 -18.25
CA ARG A 117 42.53 -16.02 -17.69
C ARG A 117 42.43 -17.22 -18.67
N PRO A 118 43.46 -18.08 -18.70
CA PRO A 118 43.43 -19.29 -19.53
C PRO A 118 42.56 -20.41 -18.94
N ALA A 119 42.16 -20.30 -17.68
CA ALA A 119 41.25 -21.20 -16.98
C ALA A 119 40.03 -20.42 -16.46
N ALA A 120 38.90 -21.12 -16.33
CA ALA A 120 37.69 -20.54 -15.75
C ALA A 120 37.91 -20.12 -14.29
N VAL A 121 37.22 -19.06 -13.85
CA VAL A 121 37.23 -18.58 -12.46
C VAL A 121 35.83 -18.74 -11.91
N GLY A 122 35.68 -19.57 -10.88
CA GLY A 122 34.37 -19.84 -10.23
C GLY A 122 33.94 -18.74 -9.30
N ILE A 123 32.67 -18.40 -9.36
CA ILE A 123 31.97 -17.54 -8.42
C ILE A 123 31.08 -18.47 -7.58
N PRO A 124 31.38 -18.71 -6.29
CA PRO A 124 30.60 -19.59 -5.44
C PRO A 124 29.18 -19.06 -5.20
N GLU A 125 28.24 -19.98 -5.00
CA GLU A 125 26.95 -19.68 -4.43
C GLU A 125 27.11 -19.06 -3.02
N GLY A 126 26.26 -18.09 -2.68
CA GLY A 126 26.31 -17.40 -1.40
C GLY A 126 27.39 -16.32 -1.30
N THR A 127 28.13 -16.02 -2.38
CA THR A 127 29.10 -14.91 -2.40
C THR A 127 28.41 -13.60 -2.12
N LYS A 128 28.86 -12.91 -1.07
CA LYS A 128 28.23 -11.67 -0.57
C LYS A 128 28.85 -10.43 -1.17
N VAL A 129 27.99 -9.52 -1.60
CA VAL A 129 28.31 -8.18 -2.07
C VAL A 129 27.41 -7.18 -1.36
N THR A 130 27.90 -6.01 -1.01
CA THR A 130 27.14 -4.97 -0.30
C THR A 130 27.18 -3.63 -1.03
N ASP A 131 26.24 -2.76 -0.70
CA ASP A 131 26.22 -1.35 -1.09
C ASP A 131 27.13 -0.47 -0.20
N GLY A 132 27.81 -1.09 0.77
CA GLY A 132 28.62 -0.39 1.77
C GLY A 132 27.84 0.13 2.99
N ASN A 133 26.52 -0.12 3.02
CA ASN A 133 25.64 0.16 4.15
C ASN A 133 25.15 -1.16 4.78
N LEU A 134 23.84 -1.32 4.94
CA LEU A 134 23.24 -2.48 5.59
C LEU A 134 22.74 -3.55 4.62
N ASN A 135 22.73 -3.27 3.31
CA ASN A 135 22.20 -4.19 2.32
C ASN A 135 23.28 -5.15 1.83
N TYR A 136 23.06 -6.43 2.02
CA TYR A 136 23.92 -7.50 1.54
C TYR A 136 23.18 -8.35 0.52
N PHE A 137 23.81 -8.62 -0.61
CA PHE A 137 23.28 -9.49 -1.66
C PHE A 137 24.18 -10.71 -1.79
N ALA A 138 23.57 -11.90 -1.85
CA ALA A 138 24.26 -13.17 -2.00
C ALA A 138 23.90 -13.80 -3.36
N THR A 139 24.88 -14.38 -4.06
CA THR A 139 24.66 -15.10 -5.31
C THR A 139 23.79 -16.33 -5.09
N VAL A 140 22.83 -16.57 -5.99
CA VAL A 140 21.84 -17.66 -5.85
C VAL A 140 22.40 -19.01 -6.33
N GLY A 141 23.45 -19.02 -7.12
CA GLY A 141 24.03 -20.25 -7.65
C GLY A 141 25.52 -20.09 -7.96
N TYR A 142 26.17 -21.22 -8.23
CA TYR A 142 27.54 -21.25 -8.72
C TYR A 142 27.57 -20.90 -10.21
N GLU A 143 28.41 -19.93 -10.58
CA GLU A 143 28.66 -19.54 -11.96
C GLU A 143 30.17 -19.43 -12.22
N GLU A 144 30.59 -19.51 -13.48
CA GLU A 144 31.99 -19.38 -13.86
C GLU A 144 32.19 -18.25 -14.85
N ILE A 145 33.27 -17.49 -14.67
CA ILE A 145 33.82 -16.65 -15.74
C ILE A 145 34.58 -17.56 -16.68
N PRO A 146 34.12 -17.76 -17.92
CA PRO A 146 34.75 -18.72 -18.85
C PRO A 146 36.22 -18.35 -19.19
N ALA A 147 37.01 -19.35 -19.51
CA ALA A 147 38.38 -19.11 -19.97
C ALA A 147 38.38 -18.16 -21.18
N GLY A 148 39.18 -17.10 -21.09
CA GLY A 148 39.27 -16.07 -22.14
C GLY A 148 38.25 -14.93 -22.04
N GLU A 149 37.26 -15.02 -21.15
CA GLU A 149 36.35 -13.95 -20.86
C GLU A 149 36.82 -13.14 -19.62
N THR A 150 36.24 -11.96 -19.40
CA THR A 150 36.61 -11.05 -18.30
C THR A 150 35.53 -10.85 -17.30
N TYR A 151 34.28 -11.28 -17.50
CA TYR A 151 33.17 -11.11 -16.58
C TYR A 151 32.15 -12.23 -16.70
N VAL A 152 31.31 -12.32 -15.65
CA VAL A 152 30.07 -13.11 -15.64
C VAL A 152 29.00 -12.34 -14.89
N ASP A 153 27.76 -12.50 -15.33
CA ASP A 153 26.58 -11.95 -14.69
C ASP A 153 25.88 -13.04 -13.87
N VAL A 154 25.71 -12.80 -12.56
CA VAL A 154 25.17 -13.77 -11.62
C VAL A 154 23.96 -13.17 -10.91
N ARG A 155 22.86 -13.92 -10.85
CA ARG A 155 21.68 -13.53 -10.08
C ARG A 155 22.02 -13.53 -8.59
N ALA A 156 21.58 -12.49 -7.87
CA ALA A 156 21.78 -12.37 -6.44
C ALA A 156 20.48 -11.88 -5.75
N LEU A 157 20.28 -12.34 -4.52
CA LEU A 157 19.18 -11.96 -3.65
C LEU A 157 19.72 -11.23 -2.43
N CYS A 158 18.97 -10.26 -1.94
CA CYS A 158 19.25 -9.62 -0.65
C CYS A 158 19.19 -10.68 0.46
N THR A 159 20.09 -10.61 1.43
CA THR A 159 20.09 -11.55 2.57
C THR A 159 18.94 -11.32 3.53
N GLU A 160 18.42 -10.11 3.55
CA GLU A 160 17.25 -9.72 4.33
C GLU A 160 16.04 -9.61 3.44
N ASN A 161 14.89 -10.11 3.94
CA ASN A 161 13.60 -9.92 3.30
C ASN A 161 13.07 -8.52 3.58
N GLY A 162 12.29 -7.99 2.66
CA GLY A 162 11.66 -6.68 2.82
C GLY A 162 12.03 -5.71 1.71
N VAL A 163 11.54 -4.49 1.85
CA VAL A 163 11.69 -3.43 0.84
C VAL A 163 13.02 -2.71 0.89
N ASP A 164 13.77 -2.81 1.99
CA ASP A 164 14.99 -2.04 2.23
C ASP A 164 16.09 -2.28 1.19
N GLY A 165 16.13 -3.49 0.62
CA GLY A 165 17.07 -3.83 -0.44
C GLY A 165 16.65 -3.35 -1.83
N ASN A 166 15.48 -2.75 -2.01
CA ASN A 166 14.98 -2.25 -3.28
C ASN A 166 15.63 -0.91 -3.65
N GLU A 167 15.39 -0.47 -4.89
CA GLU A 167 15.67 0.87 -5.40
C GLU A 167 17.17 1.23 -5.56
N LEU A 168 18.09 0.34 -5.24
CA LEU A 168 19.52 0.57 -5.47
C LEU A 168 19.80 0.58 -6.98
N LEU A 169 20.35 1.68 -7.45
CA LEU A 169 20.65 1.88 -8.87
C LEU A 169 21.82 1.01 -9.34
N PRO A 170 21.94 0.73 -10.64
CA PRO A 170 23.11 0.03 -11.19
C PRO A 170 24.43 0.66 -10.75
N GLY A 171 25.36 -0.17 -10.26
CA GLY A 171 26.65 0.25 -9.75
C GLY A 171 26.67 0.62 -8.26
N GLN A 172 25.54 0.63 -7.55
CA GLN A 172 25.52 0.94 -6.12
C GLN A 172 25.87 -0.27 -5.22
N VAL A 173 25.57 -1.49 -5.65
CA VAL A 173 25.99 -2.73 -4.97
C VAL A 173 27.33 -3.15 -5.55
N ASN A 174 28.42 -2.69 -4.95
CA ASN A 174 29.75 -2.76 -5.58
C ASN A 174 30.91 -3.13 -4.62
N VAL A 175 30.60 -3.45 -3.37
CA VAL A 175 31.63 -3.83 -2.40
C VAL A 175 31.60 -5.34 -2.17
N LEU A 176 32.68 -6.02 -2.62
CA LEU A 176 32.86 -7.46 -2.43
C LEU A 176 33.18 -7.74 -0.95
N VAL A 177 32.36 -8.54 -0.30
CA VAL A 177 32.56 -8.97 1.10
C VAL A 177 33.43 -10.22 1.14
N ASP A 178 33.06 -11.21 0.34
CA ASP A 178 33.80 -12.47 0.22
C ASP A 178 34.78 -12.37 -0.93
N LEU A 179 36.07 -12.23 -0.62
CA LEU A 179 37.11 -12.07 -1.62
C LEU A 179 37.26 -13.33 -2.50
N ILE A 180 37.14 -13.17 -3.79
CA ILE A 180 37.34 -14.23 -4.78
C ILE A 180 38.65 -13.98 -5.52
N PRO A 181 39.55 -14.98 -5.63
CA PRO A 181 40.81 -14.83 -6.35
C PRO A 181 40.58 -14.33 -7.79
N TYR A 182 41.37 -13.34 -8.21
CA TYR A 182 41.37 -12.74 -9.54
C TYR A 182 40.17 -11.83 -9.88
N VAL A 183 39.13 -11.78 -9.05
CA VAL A 183 38.04 -10.81 -9.22
C VAL A 183 38.51 -9.45 -8.75
N GLU A 184 38.49 -8.48 -9.66
CA GLU A 184 38.92 -7.10 -9.40
C GLU A 184 37.76 -6.23 -8.89
N SER A 185 36.59 -6.41 -9.48
CA SER A 185 35.42 -5.62 -9.16
C SER A 185 34.12 -6.38 -9.31
N VAL A 186 33.12 -5.91 -8.59
CA VAL A 186 31.74 -6.38 -8.71
C VAL A 186 30.81 -5.16 -8.74
N ASN A 187 29.73 -5.23 -9.48
CA ASN A 187 28.66 -4.22 -9.44
C ASN A 187 27.33 -4.83 -9.88
N ASN A 188 26.22 -4.27 -9.38
CA ASN A 188 24.91 -4.63 -9.92
C ASN A 188 24.70 -3.95 -11.28
N THR A 189 24.18 -4.71 -12.23
CA THR A 189 23.90 -4.24 -13.60
C THR A 189 22.44 -3.80 -13.75
N THR A 190 21.56 -4.26 -12.86
CA THR A 190 20.14 -3.90 -12.82
C THR A 190 19.82 -3.17 -11.52
N LYS A 191 18.78 -2.30 -11.54
CA LYS A 191 18.19 -1.75 -10.33
C LYS A 191 17.66 -2.90 -9.48
N THR A 192 17.89 -2.84 -8.17
CA THR A 192 17.36 -3.85 -7.25
C THR A 192 15.87 -3.69 -7.09
N SER A 193 15.12 -4.80 -7.06
CA SER A 193 13.66 -4.80 -6.95
C SER A 193 13.13 -6.16 -6.49
N GLY A 194 11.83 -6.25 -6.22
CA GLY A 194 11.15 -7.51 -5.87
C GLY A 194 11.15 -7.84 -4.38
N GLY A 195 11.85 -7.06 -3.57
CA GLY A 195 11.75 -7.14 -2.11
C GLY A 195 10.39 -6.65 -1.65
N ALA A 196 9.80 -7.38 -0.71
CA ALA A 196 8.51 -7.02 -0.14
C ALA A 196 8.43 -7.43 1.33
N ASP A 197 7.78 -6.60 2.13
CA ASP A 197 7.49 -6.88 3.52
C ASP A 197 6.36 -7.91 3.66
N LEU A 198 6.04 -8.29 4.89
CA LEU A 198 4.85 -9.10 5.15
C LEU A 198 3.62 -8.38 4.61
N GLU A 199 2.76 -9.11 3.88
CA GLU A 199 1.54 -8.54 3.33
C GLU A 199 0.69 -7.84 4.40
N SER A 200 0.30 -6.60 4.14
CA SER A 200 -0.51 -5.82 5.06
C SER A 200 -1.93 -6.39 5.20
N ASP A 201 -2.58 -6.10 6.32
CA ASP A 201 -3.98 -6.50 6.55
C ASP A 201 -4.90 -5.94 5.46
N GLU A 202 -4.66 -4.72 4.99
CA GLU A 202 -5.47 -4.09 3.93
C GLU A 202 -5.35 -4.86 2.60
N SER A 203 -4.12 -5.24 2.19
CA SER A 203 -3.89 -6.02 0.97
C SER A 203 -4.51 -7.42 1.07
N LEU A 204 -4.32 -8.08 2.20
CA LEU A 204 -4.88 -9.40 2.45
C LEU A 204 -6.43 -9.36 2.44
N ALA A 205 -7.04 -8.37 3.10
CA ALA A 205 -8.49 -8.20 3.12
C ALA A 205 -9.07 -8.02 1.71
N GLU A 206 -8.42 -7.21 0.86
CA GLU A 206 -8.80 -7.03 -0.53
C GLU A 206 -8.72 -8.36 -1.32
N ARG A 207 -7.66 -9.14 -1.13
CA ARG A 207 -7.53 -10.46 -1.78
C ARG A 207 -8.58 -11.45 -1.30
N ILE A 208 -8.90 -11.45 -0.01
CA ILE A 208 -9.97 -12.30 0.56
C ILE A 208 -11.33 -11.87 0.00
N PHE A 209 -11.57 -10.58 -0.17
CA PHE A 209 -12.80 -10.05 -0.76
C PHE A 209 -12.94 -10.48 -2.23
N LEU A 210 -11.86 -10.43 -3.01
CA LEU A 210 -11.82 -10.83 -4.42
C LEU A 210 -11.78 -12.36 -4.63
N ALA A 211 -11.37 -13.13 -3.62
CA ALA A 211 -11.18 -14.59 -3.76
C ALA A 211 -12.38 -15.36 -4.34
N PRO A 212 -13.66 -15.05 -4.00
CA PRO A 212 -14.82 -15.71 -4.62
C PRO A 212 -14.87 -15.55 -6.14
N SER A 213 -14.37 -14.44 -6.67
CA SER A 213 -14.30 -14.20 -8.13
C SER A 213 -13.29 -15.12 -8.82
N GLY A 214 -12.25 -15.55 -8.11
CA GLY A 214 -11.24 -16.49 -8.60
C GLY A 214 -11.77 -17.92 -8.86
N TYR A 215 -12.91 -18.29 -8.29
CA TYR A 215 -13.53 -19.59 -8.57
C TYR A 215 -14.24 -19.63 -9.94
N SER A 216 -14.47 -18.49 -10.56
CA SER A 216 -15.10 -18.42 -11.86
C SER A 216 -14.05 -18.45 -12.97
N VAL A 217 -14.01 -19.52 -13.73
CA VAL A 217 -13.23 -19.64 -14.98
C VAL A 217 -13.99 -19.06 -16.20
N ALA A 218 -15.11 -18.35 -15.96
CA ALA A 218 -15.89 -17.72 -17.03
C ALA A 218 -15.39 -16.33 -17.44
N GLY A 219 -14.25 -15.87 -16.88
CA GLY A 219 -13.56 -14.63 -17.27
C GLY A 219 -14.19 -13.31 -16.78
N PRO A 220 -14.84 -13.22 -15.59
CA PRO A 220 -15.22 -11.91 -15.07
C PRO A 220 -13.96 -11.06 -14.79
N ASP A 221 -14.10 -9.74 -14.92
CA ASP A 221 -13.00 -8.80 -14.70
C ASP A 221 -12.36 -8.93 -13.30
N ASP A 222 -13.16 -9.17 -12.26
CA ASP A 222 -12.69 -9.38 -10.90
C ASP A 222 -11.87 -10.67 -10.71
N ALA A 223 -12.13 -11.72 -11.51
CA ALA A 223 -11.28 -12.91 -11.51
C ALA A 223 -9.87 -12.58 -12.00
N TYR A 224 -9.75 -11.83 -13.10
CA TYR A 224 -8.45 -11.40 -13.62
C TYR A 224 -7.74 -10.43 -12.67
N LYS A 225 -8.47 -9.52 -12.00
CA LYS A 225 -7.89 -8.67 -10.93
C LYS A 225 -7.35 -9.51 -9.78
N TYR A 226 -8.12 -10.50 -9.32
CA TYR A 226 -7.72 -11.42 -8.26
C TYR A 226 -6.43 -12.17 -8.62
N TRP A 227 -6.38 -12.81 -9.78
CA TRP A 227 -5.22 -13.58 -10.21
C TRP A 227 -4.00 -12.70 -10.45
N THR A 228 -4.18 -11.51 -11.03
CA THR A 228 -3.08 -10.55 -11.22
C THR A 228 -2.48 -10.11 -9.88
N LYS A 229 -3.31 -9.73 -8.91
CA LYS A 229 -2.86 -9.39 -7.55
C LYS A 229 -2.28 -10.60 -6.80
N THR A 230 -2.74 -11.82 -7.13
CA THR A 230 -2.21 -13.05 -6.52
C THR A 230 -0.79 -13.35 -6.99
N TYR A 231 -0.42 -12.96 -8.20
CA TYR A 231 0.94 -13.15 -8.72
C TYR A 231 2.01 -12.47 -7.86
N SER A 232 1.82 -11.19 -7.48
CA SER A 232 2.77 -10.46 -6.63
C SER A 232 2.05 -9.48 -5.71
N GLN A 233 2.55 -9.34 -4.48
CA GLN A 233 2.07 -8.31 -3.53
C GLN A 233 2.54 -6.89 -3.88
N THR A 234 3.52 -6.77 -4.78
CA THR A 234 3.97 -5.48 -5.30
C THR A 234 3.06 -4.91 -6.38
N ILE A 235 2.02 -5.64 -6.80
CA ILE A 235 1.00 -5.15 -7.73
C ILE A 235 -0.07 -4.39 -6.94
N GLY A 236 -0.24 -3.11 -7.28
CA GLY A 236 -1.19 -2.20 -6.65
C GLY A 236 -2.56 -2.24 -7.33
N ASP A 237 -2.83 -1.27 -8.21
CA ASP A 237 -4.10 -1.18 -8.93
C ASP A 237 -4.07 -1.97 -10.24
N VAL A 238 -5.20 -2.61 -10.56
CA VAL A 238 -5.35 -3.46 -11.75
C VAL A 238 -6.63 -3.07 -12.48
N LYS A 239 -6.50 -2.76 -13.76
CA LYS A 239 -7.63 -2.49 -14.66
C LYS A 239 -7.73 -3.59 -15.70
N VAL A 240 -8.93 -4.14 -15.84
CA VAL A 240 -9.26 -5.15 -16.85
C VAL A 240 -10.26 -4.53 -17.82
N THR A 241 -10.01 -4.66 -19.10
CA THR A 241 -10.87 -4.16 -20.18
C THR A 241 -11.00 -5.21 -21.27
N SER A 242 -12.09 -5.15 -22.04
CA SER A 242 -12.32 -6.01 -23.21
C SER A 242 -12.52 -5.11 -24.43
N PRO A 243 -11.43 -4.75 -25.13
CA PRO A 243 -11.53 -3.85 -26.30
C PRO A 243 -12.28 -4.47 -27.47
N ASN A 244 -12.21 -5.78 -27.61
CA ASN A 244 -12.94 -6.55 -28.64
C ASN A 244 -13.46 -7.86 -28.04
N PRO A 245 -14.46 -8.53 -28.65
CA PRO A 245 -14.89 -9.85 -28.24
C PRO A 245 -13.70 -10.82 -28.14
N VAL A 246 -13.66 -11.63 -27.07
CA VAL A 246 -12.64 -12.60 -26.70
C VAL A 246 -11.25 -12.00 -26.37
N GLU A 247 -11.07 -10.70 -26.51
CA GLU A 247 -9.82 -10.03 -26.09
C GLU A 247 -9.98 -9.45 -24.68
N VAL A 248 -9.04 -9.80 -23.81
CA VAL A 248 -8.95 -9.28 -22.44
C VAL A 248 -7.61 -8.54 -22.29
N GLU A 249 -7.68 -7.26 -22.01
CA GLU A 249 -6.51 -6.45 -21.76
C GLU A 249 -6.42 -6.11 -20.28
N ILE A 250 -5.29 -6.45 -19.68
CA ILE A 250 -5.01 -6.23 -18.26
C ILE A 250 -3.88 -5.21 -18.15
N ARG A 251 -4.16 -4.12 -17.46
CA ARG A 251 -3.17 -3.09 -17.12
C ARG A 251 -3.05 -2.97 -15.61
N PHE A 252 -1.84 -2.84 -15.12
CA PHE A 252 -1.61 -2.70 -13.68
C PHE A 252 -0.46 -1.74 -13.38
N ILE A 253 -0.45 -1.25 -12.15
CA ILE A 253 0.58 -0.38 -11.61
C ILE A 253 1.13 -1.01 -10.33
N MET A 254 2.36 -0.70 -9.98
CA MET A 254 2.98 -1.21 -8.77
C MET A 254 2.44 -0.48 -7.52
N THR A 255 2.61 -1.05 -6.34
CA THR A 255 2.13 -0.47 -5.07
C THR A 255 2.80 0.86 -4.71
N ASP A 256 4.05 1.07 -5.15
CA ASP A 256 4.76 2.34 -5.04
C ASP A 256 4.28 3.40 -6.04
N GLY A 257 3.36 3.03 -6.94
CA GLY A 257 2.86 3.87 -8.01
C GLY A 257 3.73 3.84 -9.26
N GLU A 258 4.83 3.09 -9.31
CA GLU A 258 5.67 2.98 -10.50
C GLU A 258 5.04 2.10 -11.60
N LEU A 259 5.48 2.30 -12.84
CA LEU A 259 5.06 1.45 -13.93
C LEU A 259 5.75 0.08 -13.84
N PRO A 260 5.03 -1.02 -14.15
CA PRO A 260 5.63 -2.34 -14.13
C PRO A 260 6.76 -2.44 -15.16
N THR A 261 7.84 -3.12 -14.78
CA THR A 261 8.92 -3.44 -15.72
C THR A 261 8.47 -4.52 -16.71
N LYS A 262 9.17 -4.61 -17.84
CA LYS A 262 8.88 -5.66 -18.83
C LYS A 262 8.95 -7.07 -18.23
N THR A 263 9.87 -7.33 -17.32
CA THR A 263 10.01 -8.63 -16.65
C THR A 263 8.76 -8.98 -15.83
N VAL A 264 8.22 -8.02 -15.09
CA VAL A 264 6.99 -8.23 -14.29
C VAL A 264 5.78 -8.43 -15.21
N ILE A 265 5.67 -7.64 -16.30
CA ILE A 265 4.59 -7.79 -17.28
C ILE A 265 4.63 -9.19 -17.91
N ASP A 266 5.79 -9.63 -18.39
CA ASP A 266 5.97 -10.94 -19.01
C ASP A 266 5.68 -12.07 -18.00
N GLY A 267 6.08 -11.92 -16.74
CA GLY A 267 5.80 -12.88 -15.67
C GLY A 267 4.30 -12.99 -15.36
N VAL A 268 3.59 -11.88 -15.22
CA VAL A 268 2.12 -11.86 -15.03
C VAL A 268 1.43 -12.46 -16.25
N ALA A 269 1.87 -12.11 -17.46
CA ALA A 269 1.31 -12.66 -18.68
C ALA A 269 1.46 -14.18 -18.74
N ALA A 270 2.63 -14.72 -18.41
CA ALA A 270 2.86 -16.16 -18.35
C ALA A 270 1.98 -16.85 -17.29
N TYR A 271 1.88 -16.25 -16.10
CA TYR A 271 1.05 -16.77 -15.01
C TYR A 271 -0.44 -16.84 -15.40
N LEU A 272 -0.97 -15.81 -16.05
CA LEU A 272 -2.37 -15.76 -16.47
C LEU A 272 -2.69 -16.67 -17.68
N GLN A 273 -1.70 -17.29 -18.32
CA GLN A 273 -1.93 -18.30 -19.38
C GLN A 273 -2.24 -19.70 -18.83
N ASP A 274 -2.13 -19.93 -17.51
CA ASP A 274 -2.45 -21.21 -16.89
C ASP A 274 -3.90 -21.63 -17.22
N GLU A 275 -4.09 -22.90 -17.62
CA GLU A 275 -5.38 -23.45 -18.03
C GLU A 275 -6.44 -23.45 -16.90
N ASN A 276 -5.99 -23.39 -15.65
CA ASN A 276 -6.88 -23.29 -14.47
C ASN A 276 -7.32 -21.86 -14.17
N ILE A 277 -6.70 -20.86 -14.79
CA ILE A 277 -6.95 -19.42 -14.57
C ILE A 277 -7.72 -18.83 -15.75
N ARG A 278 -7.26 -19.12 -16.98
CA ARG A 278 -7.77 -18.49 -18.19
C ARG A 278 -8.88 -19.32 -18.84
N PRO A 279 -10.05 -18.72 -19.18
CA PRO A 279 -11.00 -19.33 -20.10
C PRO A 279 -10.35 -19.69 -21.44
N LEU A 280 -10.76 -20.81 -22.02
CA LEU A 280 -10.19 -21.29 -23.31
C LEU A 280 -10.35 -20.28 -24.45
N THR A 281 -11.40 -19.46 -24.40
CA THR A 281 -11.75 -18.48 -25.44
C THR A 281 -11.01 -17.17 -25.32
N ASP A 282 -10.46 -16.84 -24.13
CA ASP A 282 -9.92 -15.51 -23.86
C ASP A 282 -8.50 -15.37 -24.37
N LYS A 283 -8.27 -14.32 -25.16
CA LYS A 283 -6.94 -13.86 -25.55
C LYS A 283 -6.50 -12.78 -24.58
N VAL A 284 -5.74 -13.18 -23.56
CA VAL A 284 -5.27 -12.29 -22.51
C VAL A 284 -3.98 -11.57 -22.94
N THR A 285 -4.00 -10.25 -22.84
CA THR A 285 -2.84 -9.38 -23.08
C THR A 285 -2.57 -8.55 -21.82
N VAL A 286 -1.31 -8.52 -21.37
CA VAL A 286 -0.88 -7.76 -20.19
C VAL A 286 0.01 -6.60 -20.63
N LEU A 287 -0.31 -5.40 -20.20
CA LEU A 287 0.38 -4.16 -20.61
C LEU A 287 0.59 -3.23 -19.41
N ALA A 288 1.55 -2.32 -19.54
CA ALA A 288 1.64 -1.16 -18.66
C ALA A 288 0.50 -0.16 -19.00
N PRO A 289 0.02 0.63 -18.01
CA PRO A 289 -0.86 1.75 -18.30
C PRO A 289 -0.18 2.79 -19.20
N GLU A 290 -0.96 3.46 -20.03
CA GLU A 290 -0.51 4.67 -20.71
C GLU A 290 -0.33 5.81 -19.71
N THR A 291 0.42 6.85 -20.05
CA THR A 291 0.71 7.92 -19.11
C THR A 291 0.14 9.26 -19.56
N VAL A 292 -0.58 9.93 -18.65
CA VAL A 292 -1.04 11.30 -18.81
C VAL A 292 -0.23 12.19 -17.88
N LYS A 293 0.60 13.07 -18.45
CA LYS A 293 1.45 13.96 -17.64
C LYS A 293 0.65 15.14 -17.12
N PHE A 294 0.89 15.53 -15.87
CA PHE A 294 0.38 16.75 -15.27
C PHE A 294 1.49 17.49 -14.52
N ASN A 295 1.32 18.80 -14.37
CA ASN A 295 2.22 19.64 -13.61
C ASN A 295 1.52 20.15 -12.34
N ILE A 296 2.29 20.51 -11.33
CA ILE A 296 1.82 21.21 -10.14
C ILE A 296 2.48 22.59 -10.14
N ALA A 297 1.67 23.65 -10.13
CA ALA A 297 2.13 25.02 -9.98
C ALA A 297 1.09 25.82 -9.21
N PHE A 298 1.46 26.33 -8.02
CA PHE A 298 0.59 27.17 -7.22
C PHE A 298 1.39 28.04 -6.26
N THR A 299 0.72 29.13 -5.82
CA THR A 299 1.18 29.98 -4.74
C THR A 299 0.19 29.86 -3.58
N TYR A 300 0.66 29.72 -2.34
CA TYR A 300 -0.19 29.64 -1.16
C TYR A 300 0.19 30.69 -0.12
N TYR A 301 -0.78 31.01 0.74
CA TYR A 301 -0.66 32.06 1.74
C TYR A 301 -1.09 31.49 3.10
N VAL A 302 -0.56 32.05 4.18
CA VAL A 302 -0.84 31.68 5.57
C VAL A 302 -1.52 32.83 6.28
N ASN A 303 -2.42 32.55 7.24
CA ASN A 303 -3.03 33.59 8.07
C ASN A 303 -1.98 34.34 8.90
N LEU A 304 -2.16 35.63 9.10
CA LEU A 304 -1.28 36.44 9.92
C LEU A 304 -1.26 35.94 11.39
N SER A 305 -2.37 35.46 11.90
CA SER A 305 -2.50 34.80 13.22
C SER A 305 -1.59 33.57 13.39
N ASP A 306 -1.28 32.88 12.29
CA ASP A 306 -0.43 31.68 12.27
C ASP A 306 1.01 31.97 11.83
N GLN A 307 1.45 33.23 11.76
CA GLN A 307 2.77 33.61 11.29
C GLN A 307 3.89 32.89 12.07
N SER A 308 3.74 32.68 13.37
CA SER A 308 4.71 31.96 14.19
C SER A 308 4.88 30.50 13.83
N LYS A 309 3.88 29.90 13.16
CA LYS A 309 3.87 28.51 12.70
C LYS A 309 4.15 28.38 11.20
N ALA A 310 4.46 29.49 10.51
CA ALA A 310 4.61 29.49 9.06
C ALA A 310 5.63 28.45 8.54
N GLY A 311 6.73 28.21 9.25
CA GLY A 311 7.71 27.19 8.90
C GLY A 311 7.15 25.76 8.98
N THR A 312 6.35 25.44 10.01
CA THR A 312 5.67 24.16 10.16
C THR A 312 4.64 23.98 9.05
N ILE A 313 3.80 25.00 8.80
CA ILE A 313 2.80 24.96 7.71
C ILE A 313 3.44 24.75 6.35
N GLN A 314 4.61 25.36 6.09
CA GLN A 314 5.35 25.13 4.84
C GLN A 314 5.78 23.66 4.67
N ALA A 315 6.26 23.03 5.75
CA ALA A 315 6.61 21.61 5.74
C ALA A 315 5.35 20.72 5.54
N GLU A 316 4.24 21.04 6.21
CA GLU A 316 2.98 20.32 6.08
C GLU A 316 2.36 20.48 4.68
N VAL A 317 2.47 21.66 4.05
CA VAL A 317 2.05 21.87 2.66
C VAL A 317 2.92 21.07 1.70
N ALA A 318 4.23 21.01 1.92
CA ALA A 318 5.11 20.18 1.10
C ALA A 318 4.74 18.69 1.20
N GLN A 319 4.44 18.20 2.41
CA GLN A 319 3.96 16.83 2.61
C GLN A 319 2.59 16.60 1.94
N ALA A 320 1.65 17.52 2.09
CA ALA A 320 0.32 17.45 1.45
C ALA A 320 0.40 17.36 -0.08
N VAL A 321 1.40 18.02 -0.69
CA VAL A 321 1.67 17.92 -2.14
C VAL A 321 2.24 16.55 -2.48
N ALA A 322 3.17 16.00 -1.69
CA ALA A 322 3.69 14.65 -1.88
C ALA A 322 2.56 13.61 -1.78
N ASP A 323 1.71 13.71 -0.76
CA ASP A 323 0.56 12.83 -0.55
C ASP A 323 -0.47 12.94 -1.70
N TYR A 324 -0.63 14.12 -2.30
CA TYR A 324 -1.48 14.30 -3.49
C TYR A 324 -0.88 13.60 -4.71
N ILE A 325 0.42 13.73 -4.94
CA ILE A 325 1.12 13.07 -6.05
C ILE A 325 0.98 11.55 -5.91
N GLU A 326 1.27 11.02 -4.73
CA GLU A 326 1.14 9.60 -4.43
C GLU A 326 -0.30 9.10 -4.67
N TRP A 327 -1.29 9.80 -4.12
CA TRP A 327 -2.70 9.47 -4.31
C TRP A 327 -3.09 9.50 -5.79
N GLN A 328 -2.63 10.48 -6.56
CA GLN A 328 -2.97 10.65 -7.97
C GLN A 328 -2.33 9.59 -8.87
N THR A 329 -1.11 9.18 -8.55
CA THR A 329 -0.30 8.29 -9.39
C THR A 329 -0.54 6.81 -9.15
N ARG A 330 -1.17 6.43 -8.03
CA ARG A 330 -1.39 5.03 -7.62
C ARG A 330 -2.68 4.39 -8.15
N THR A 331 -3.46 5.09 -8.97
CA THR A 331 -4.73 4.55 -9.48
C THR A 331 -4.87 4.81 -10.97
N ILE A 332 -5.17 3.76 -11.72
CA ILE A 332 -5.44 3.82 -13.15
C ILE A 332 -6.81 4.47 -13.39
N GLY A 333 -6.93 5.35 -14.38
CA GLY A 333 -8.18 6.02 -14.73
C GLY A 333 -8.64 7.11 -13.76
N ARG A 334 -7.79 7.52 -12.80
CA ARG A 334 -8.14 8.60 -11.87
C ARG A 334 -7.95 9.96 -12.52
N ASP A 335 -9.02 10.71 -12.63
CA ASP A 335 -9.01 12.07 -13.14
C ASP A 335 -8.09 12.99 -12.32
N ILE A 336 -7.38 13.87 -13.00
CA ILE A 336 -6.53 14.86 -12.33
C ILE A 336 -7.44 15.95 -11.77
N ASN A 337 -7.56 15.98 -10.42
CA ASN A 337 -8.50 16.84 -9.73
C ASN A 337 -7.80 17.93 -8.89
N PRO A 338 -7.81 19.20 -9.35
CA PRO A 338 -7.22 20.32 -8.60
C PRO A 338 -7.94 20.61 -7.27
N SER A 339 -9.22 20.25 -7.14
CA SER A 339 -9.96 20.47 -5.90
C SER A 339 -9.46 19.57 -4.75
N GLU A 340 -9.00 18.36 -5.05
CA GLU A 340 -8.40 17.48 -4.03
C GLU A 340 -7.03 18.05 -3.58
N LEU A 341 -6.24 18.62 -4.49
CA LEU A 341 -5.00 19.32 -4.14
C LEU A 341 -5.29 20.52 -3.23
N MET A 342 -6.27 21.37 -3.59
CA MET A 342 -6.69 22.52 -2.78
C MET A 342 -7.13 22.10 -1.37
N LYS A 343 -7.95 21.05 -1.27
CA LYS A 343 -8.41 20.51 0.02
C LYS A 343 -7.24 20.12 0.91
N ARG A 344 -6.23 19.42 0.38
CA ARG A 344 -5.04 19.00 1.13
C ARG A 344 -4.18 20.18 1.57
N ILE A 345 -3.97 21.17 0.70
CA ILE A 345 -3.20 22.39 1.00
C ILE A 345 -3.87 23.17 2.15
N VAL A 346 -5.19 23.33 2.09
CA VAL A 346 -5.92 24.05 3.15
C VAL A 346 -5.93 23.24 4.46
N ALA A 347 -6.07 21.92 4.40
CA ALA A 347 -5.99 21.06 5.57
C ALA A 347 -4.59 21.09 6.23
N ALA A 348 -3.53 21.35 5.47
CA ALA A 348 -2.17 21.55 5.96
C ALA A 348 -1.93 22.94 6.60
N GLY A 349 -2.98 23.76 6.79
CA GLY A 349 -2.91 25.05 7.48
C GLY A 349 -2.72 26.27 6.58
N ALA A 350 -2.72 26.10 5.26
CA ALA A 350 -2.75 27.25 4.36
C ALA A 350 -4.12 27.96 4.41
N LYS A 351 -4.13 29.27 4.46
CA LYS A 351 -5.35 30.07 4.35
C LYS A 351 -6.05 29.87 3.00
N ARG A 352 -5.27 29.93 1.93
CA ARG A 352 -5.72 29.77 0.54
C ARG A 352 -4.54 29.41 -0.37
N ALA A 353 -4.86 28.94 -1.55
CA ALA A 353 -3.87 28.74 -2.61
C ALA A 353 -4.42 29.23 -3.96
N GLU A 354 -3.53 29.70 -4.81
CA GLU A 354 -3.80 30.08 -6.20
C GLU A 354 -3.17 29.01 -7.11
N ILE A 355 -3.98 28.00 -7.49
CA ILE A 355 -3.54 26.88 -8.29
C ILE A 355 -3.63 27.26 -9.78
N THR A 356 -2.49 27.31 -10.47
CA THR A 356 -2.42 27.48 -11.93
C THR A 356 -2.33 26.12 -12.65
N SER A 357 -1.79 25.13 -12.00
CA SER A 357 -1.76 23.72 -12.42
C SER A 357 -1.83 22.82 -11.18
N PRO A 358 -2.48 21.65 -11.27
CA PRO A 358 -3.16 21.10 -12.44
C PRO A 358 -4.51 21.78 -12.72
N VAL A 359 -4.99 21.63 -13.96
CA VAL A 359 -6.40 21.85 -14.30
C VAL A 359 -7.11 20.51 -14.31
N PHE A 360 -8.44 20.51 -14.10
CA PHE A 360 -9.22 19.29 -14.18
C PHE A 360 -9.01 18.63 -15.54
N THR A 361 -8.57 17.37 -15.53
CA THR A 361 -8.28 16.61 -16.74
C THR A 361 -8.78 15.18 -16.56
N THR A 362 -9.63 14.72 -17.45
CA THR A 362 -10.06 13.32 -17.49
C THR A 362 -8.90 12.43 -17.93
N VAL A 363 -8.72 11.33 -17.21
CA VAL A 363 -7.71 10.31 -17.49
C VAL A 363 -8.41 9.07 -18.02
N PRO A 364 -8.08 8.58 -19.23
CA PRO A 364 -8.66 7.36 -19.75
C PRO A 364 -8.49 6.18 -18.79
N ASP A 365 -9.45 5.26 -18.80
CA ASP A 365 -9.47 4.06 -17.95
C ASP A 365 -8.26 3.12 -18.14
N THR A 366 -7.48 3.30 -19.18
CA THR A 366 -6.27 2.53 -19.50
C THR A 366 -4.99 3.30 -19.17
N SER A 367 -5.11 4.50 -18.61
CA SER A 367 -4.01 5.43 -18.39
C SER A 367 -3.84 5.77 -16.91
N VAL A 368 -2.66 6.19 -16.53
CA VAL A 368 -2.34 6.69 -15.20
C VAL A 368 -1.72 8.09 -15.27
N ALA A 369 -2.09 8.96 -14.34
CA ALA A 369 -1.51 10.27 -14.23
C ALA A 369 -0.05 10.21 -13.73
N ARG A 370 0.85 11.04 -14.32
CA ARG A 370 2.27 11.12 -13.92
C ARG A 370 2.67 12.57 -13.73
N ILE A 371 3.38 12.82 -12.61
CA ILE A 371 3.92 14.16 -12.35
C ILE A 371 4.99 14.54 -13.39
N GLY A 372 4.89 15.74 -13.93
CA GLY A 372 5.91 16.37 -14.73
C GLY A 372 6.77 17.32 -13.90
N THR A 373 6.42 18.58 -13.85
CA THR A 373 7.12 19.61 -13.09
C THR A 373 6.32 20.02 -11.84
N GLN A 374 7.04 20.36 -10.78
CA GLN A 374 6.45 20.85 -9.53
C GLN A 374 7.05 22.21 -9.19
N THR A 375 6.18 23.22 -9.03
CA THR A 375 6.55 24.56 -8.61
C THR A 375 5.59 25.02 -7.51
N VAL A 376 6.06 25.04 -6.28
CA VAL A 376 5.29 25.47 -5.10
C VAL A 376 5.92 26.73 -4.54
N THR A 377 5.15 27.79 -4.42
CA THR A 377 5.61 29.10 -3.96
C THR A 377 4.90 29.50 -2.69
N TYR A 378 5.64 29.86 -1.66
CA TYR A 378 5.11 30.52 -0.48
C TYR A 378 4.91 32.00 -0.77
N GLY A 379 3.68 32.48 -0.77
CA GLY A 379 3.31 33.87 -1.05
C GLY A 379 3.36 34.82 0.13
N GLY A 380 3.67 34.28 1.33
CA GLY A 380 3.75 35.06 2.57
C GLY A 380 2.50 34.94 3.44
N VAL A 381 2.38 35.85 4.40
CA VAL A 381 1.22 35.93 5.32
C VAL A 381 0.22 36.98 4.82
N GLU A 382 -1.06 36.71 5.06
CA GLU A 382 -2.16 37.62 4.77
C GLU A 382 -2.99 37.90 6.01
N ASN A 383 -3.63 39.05 6.09
CA ASN A 383 -4.59 39.35 7.15
C ASN A 383 -5.70 38.29 7.18
N ASP A 384 -6.15 37.94 8.39
CA ASP A 384 -7.17 36.92 8.65
C ASP A 384 -8.54 37.28 8.00
#